data_30b67c182e0106659090f8d10fbd76d7
#
_entry.id   30b67c182e0106659090f8d10fbd76d7
#
_cell.length_a   1.000
_cell.length_b   1.000
_cell.length_c   1.000
_cell.angle_alpha   90.00
_cell.angle_beta   90.00
_cell.angle_gamma   90.00
#
_symmetry.space_group_name_H-M   'P 1'
#
loop_
_entity.id
_entity.type
_entity.pdbx_description
1 polymer ?
#
loop_
_entity_poly.entity_id
_entity_poly.type
_entity_poly.pdbx_seq_one_letter_code
_entity_poly.pdbx_strand_id
1 'polypeptide(L)'
;LLSALGYNAIRLYTEDTYEVEGEPYFGYLRGRYSGAELKEMDAYAAARGIELIPCIQTLAHLGTIFRYAEYAPIRDIEDILLVGEERTYRLIDNMFRSLAENFTSRLVNIGMDEAFWLGRGKYQTINGAEKSESIMKRHLERVLEIAAKYGFTCEMWGDMFMRAAYGEVYEHTYDHAEEVKKKVPGNVRLICWDYYHTCLLYTSP
;
A
#
# COMPACT_ATOMS: atom_id res chain seq x y z
N LEU A 1 -15.34 -15.84 15.10
CA LEU A 1 -14.19 -16.00 16.00
C LEU A 1 -13.61 -14.65 16.41
N LEU A 2 -13.08 -13.82 15.47
CA LEU A 2 -12.39 -12.55 15.78
C LEU A 2 -13.29 -11.58 16.56
N SER A 3 -14.55 -11.41 16.16
CA SER A 3 -15.52 -10.59 16.91
C SER A 3 -15.70 -11.10 18.35
N ALA A 4 -15.79 -12.42 18.56
CA ALA A 4 -15.90 -13.01 19.88
C ALA A 4 -14.61 -12.83 20.74
N LEU A 5 -13.47 -12.57 20.10
CA LEU A 5 -12.20 -12.24 20.73
C LEU A 5 -12.02 -10.75 20.99
N GLY A 6 -13.02 -9.93 20.65
CA GLY A 6 -12.99 -8.48 20.87
C GLY A 6 -12.33 -7.64 19.76
N TYR A 7 -11.99 -8.25 18.62
CA TYR A 7 -11.51 -7.48 17.46
C TYR A 7 -12.65 -6.70 16.82
N ASN A 8 -12.38 -5.45 16.46
CA ASN A 8 -13.34 -4.54 15.81
C ASN A 8 -12.93 -4.15 14.38
N ALA A 9 -11.75 -4.53 13.92
CA ALA A 9 -11.27 -4.28 12.56
C ALA A 9 -10.37 -5.41 12.07
N ILE A 10 -10.37 -5.62 10.75
CA ILE A 10 -9.48 -6.55 10.04
C ILE A 10 -8.94 -5.83 8.82
N ARG A 11 -7.63 -5.89 8.60
CA ARG A 11 -7.01 -5.48 7.34
C ARG A 11 -6.91 -6.68 6.41
N LEU A 12 -7.59 -6.59 5.26
CA LEU A 12 -7.56 -7.62 4.22
C LEU A 12 -6.39 -7.31 3.26
N TYR A 13 -5.28 -8.01 3.45
CA TYR A 13 -4.09 -7.87 2.58
C TYR A 13 -4.28 -8.65 1.29
N THR A 14 -4.19 -7.99 0.14
CA THR A 14 -4.57 -8.57 -1.15
C THR A 14 -3.51 -8.50 -2.24
N GLU A 15 -2.52 -7.63 -2.16
CA GLU A 15 -1.62 -7.35 -3.31
C GLU A 15 -2.44 -7.14 -4.61
N ASP A 16 -2.40 -8.15 -5.52
CA ASP A 16 -3.14 -8.18 -6.77
C ASP A 16 -4.32 -9.18 -6.77
N THR A 17 -4.68 -9.77 -5.60
CA THR A 17 -5.71 -10.83 -5.55
C THR A 17 -7.14 -10.31 -5.40
N TYR A 18 -7.49 -9.26 -6.14
CA TYR A 18 -8.86 -8.74 -6.27
C TYR A 18 -9.11 -8.17 -7.66
N GLU A 19 -10.37 -8.09 -8.07
CA GLU A 19 -10.73 -7.52 -9.35
C GLU A 19 -10.63 -6.01 -9.35
N VAL A 20 -9.97 -5.47 -10.39
CA VAL A 20 -9.88 -4.04 -10.65
C VAL A 20 -10.54 -3.76 -11.99
N GLU A 21 -11.60 -2.96 -12.00
CA GLU A 21 -12.31 -2.63 -13.23
C GLU A 21 -11.39 -1.89 -14.21
N GLY A 22 -11.40 -2.32 -15.47
CA GLY A 22 -10.53 -1.79 -16.53
C GLY A 22 -9.12 -2.40 -16.54
N GLU A 23 -8.81 -3.34 -15.63
CA GLU A 23 -7.50 -3.99 -15.50
C GLU A 23 -7.65 -5.53 -15.58
N PRO A 24 -7.91 -6.09 -16.77
CA PRO A 24 -8.29 -7.50 -16.90
C PRO A 24 -7.22 -8.50 -16.45
N TYR A 25 -5.95 -8.11 -16.51
CA TYR A 25 -4.82 -8.94 -16.09
C TYR A 25 -4.37 -8.73 -14.66
N PHE A 26 -4.95 -7.75 -13.93
CA PHE A 26 -4.68 -7.57 -12.51
C PHE A 26 -5.26 -8.76 -11.73
N GLY A 27 -4.39 -9.49 -11.04
CA GLY A 27 -4.75 -10.73 -10.35
C GLY A 27 -5.22 -11.89 -11.24
N TYR A 28 -4.98 -11.84 -12.54
CA TYR A 28 -5.37 -12.90 -13.47
C TYR A 28 -4.68 -14.22 -13.10
N LEU A 29 -5.46 -15.31 -13.05
CA LEU A 29 -5.02 -16.65 -12.59
C LEU A 29 -4.50 -16.72 -11.15
N ARG A 30 -4.81 -15.74 -10.29
CA ARG A 30 -4.42 -15.70 -8.88
C ARG A 30 -5.54 -16.10 -7.91
N GLY A 31 -6.69 -16.49 -8.39
CA GLY A 31 -7.85 -16.73 -7.53
C GLY A 31 -8.34 -15.44 -6.86
N ARG A 32 -8.33 -14.34 -7.62
CA ARG A 32 -8.73 -13.02 -7.14
C ARG A 32 -10.18 -12.96 -6.72
N TYR A 33 -10.46 -12.19 -5.69
CA TYR A 33 -11.83 -11.90 -5.26
C TYR A 33 -12.54 -11.03 -6.29
N SER A 34 -13.75 -11.41 -6.65
CA SER A 34 -14.66 -10.55 -7.40
C SER A 34 -15.20 -9.40 -6.54
N GLY A 35 -15.69 -8.34 -7.19
CA GLY A 35 -16.37 -7.26 -6.47
C GLY A 35 -17.57 -7.73 -5.65
N ALA A 36 -18.31 -8.75 -6.13
CA ALA A 36 -19.42 -9.35 -5.40
C ALA A 36 -18.96 -10.05 -4.12
N GLU A 37 -17.87 -10.82 -4.18
CA GLU A 37 -17.30 -11.50 -3.02
C GLU A 37 -16.74 -10.49 -1.99
N LEU A 38 -16.10 -9.42 -2.45
CA LEU A 38 -15.63 -8.36 -1.55
C LEU A 38 -16.80 -7.69 -0.80
N LYS A 39 -17.90 -7.37 -1.50
CA LYS A 39 -19.12 -6.84 -0.87
C LYS A 39 -19.73 -7.79 0.14
N GLU A 40 -19.76 -9.08 -0.18
CA GLU A 40 -20.28 -10.11 0.73
C GLU A 40 -19.40 -10.20 1.99
N MET A 41 -18.07 -10.19 1.84
CA MET A 41 -17.14 -10.20 2.98
C MET A 41 -17.27 -8.94 3.84
N ASP A 42 -17.39 -7.77 3.22
CA ASP A 42 -17.59 -6.51 3.92
C ASP A 42 -18.89 -6.51 4.74
N ALA A 43 -20.00 -6.91 4.13
CA ALA A 43 -21.29 -7.03 4.80
C ALA A 43 -21.27 -8.07 5.93
N TYR A 44 -20.59 -9.19 5.71
CA TYR A 44 -20.45 -10.26 6.71
C TYR A 44 -19.66 -9.78 7.94
N ALA A 45 -18.57 -9.03 7.72
CA ALA A 45 -17.76 -8.43 8.77
C ALA A 45 -18.57 -7.38 9.56
N ALA A 46 -19.21 -6.45 8.84
CA ALA A 46 -20.03 -5.38 9.41
C ALA A 46 -21.17 -5.93 10.29
N ALA A 47 -21.86 -6.98 9.87
CA ALA A 47 -22.90 -7.66 10.66
C ALA A 47 -22.39 -8.24 11.98
N ARG A 48 -21.07 -8.31 12.19
CA ARG A 48 -20.40 -8.80 13.39
C ARG A 48 -19.63 -7.73 14.14
N GLY A 49 -19.86 -6.45 13.80
CA GLY A 49 -19.19 -5.32 14.42
C GLY A 49 -17.70 -5.21 14.06
N ILE A 50 -17.30 -5.75 12.91
CA ILE A 50 -15.93 -5.71 12.41
C ILE A 50 -15.87 -4.81 11.17
N GLU A 51 -15.02 -3.82 11.18
CA GLU A 51 -14.67 -3.05 9.99
C GLU A 51 -13.68 -3.86 9.12
N LEU A 52 -14.03 -4.08 7.85
CA LEU A 52 -13.13 -4.70 6.88
C LEU A 52 -12.38 -3.61 6.11
N ILE A 53 -11.10 -3.46 6.42
CA ILE A 53 -10.24 -2.42 5.86
C ILE A 53 -9.43 -3.02 4.71
N PRO A 54 -9.52 -2.50 3.48
CA PRO A 54 -8.65 -2.95 2.39
C PRO A 54 -7.18 -2.61 2.70
N CYS A 55 -6.29 -3.56 2.40
CA CYS A 55 -4.85 -3.41 2.49
C CYS A 55 -4.25 -3.83 1.15
N ILE A 56 -3.90 -2.85 0.34
CA ILE A 56 -3.45 -2.99 -1.05
C ILE A 56 -1.99 -2.60 -1.19
N GLN A 57 -1.44 -2.80 -2.39
CA GLN A 57 -0.10 -2.38 -2.74
C GLN A 57 -0.15 -1.33 -3.86
N THR A 58 0.49 -0.19 -3.64
CA THR A 58 0.50 0.92 -4.60
C THR A 58 1.90 1.30 -5.10
N LEU A 59 2.94 0.57 -4.68
CA LEU A 59 4.32 0.84 -5.10
C LEU A 59 5.13 -0.44 -5.37
N ALA A 60 5.31 -1.31 -4.38
CA ALA A 60 6.04 -2.58 -4.49
C ALA A 60 5.09 -3.78 -4.33
N HIS A 61 5.64 -5.00 -4.25
CA HIS A 61 4.91 -6.28 -4.11
C HIS A 61 3.92 -6.58 -5.25
N LEU A 62 4.12 -5.97 -6.43
CA LEU A 62 3.28 -6.16 -7.61
C LEU A 62 3.96 -6.99 -8.72
N GLY A 63 5.00 -7.75 -8.37
CA GLY A 63 5.77 -8.55 -9.34
C GLY A 63 4.92 -9.49 -10.19
N THR A 64 3.80 -9.97 -9.66
CA THR A 64 2.91 -10.89 -10.36
C THR A 64 2.24 -10.25 -11.58
N ILE A 65 1.84 -8.98 -11.51
CA ILE A 65 1.22 -8.30 -12.65
C ILE A 65 2.20 -8.09 -13.80
N PHE A 66 3.49 -7.97 -13.52
CA PHE A 66 4.53 -7.76 -14.53
C PHE A 66 4.83 -8.97 -15.42
N ARG A 67 4.17 -10.09 -15.19
CA ARG A 67 4.14 -11.23 -16.14
C ARG A 67 3.37 -10.89 -17.42
N TYR A 68 2.51 -9.90 -17.36
CA TYR A 68 1.66 -9.49 -18.48
C TYR A 68 2.24 -8.25 -19.16
N ALA A 69 2.34 -8.29 -20.48
CA ALA A 69 2.91 -7.21 -21.30
C ALA A 69 2.19 -5.87 -21.10
N GLU A 70 0.92 -5.91 -20.71
CA GLU A 70 0.09 -4.74 -20.39
C GLU A 70 0.73 -3.85 -19.31
N TYR A 71 1.41 -4.45 -18.31
CA TYR A 71 2.04 -3.72 -17.22
C TYR A 71 3.54 -3.48 -17.39
N ALA A 72 4.16 -4.00 -18.46
CA ALA A 72 5.59 -3.75 -18.72
C ALA A 72 5.97 -2.26 -18.81
N PRO A 73 5.13 -1.36 -19.36
CA PRO A 73 5.43 0.08 -19.39
C PRO A 73 5.57 0.71 -18.01
N ILE A 74 4.83 0.22 -17.02
CA ILE A 74 4.78 0.78 -15.65
C ILE A 74 5.68 0.05 -14.64
N ARG A 75 6.53 -0.86 -15.09
CA ARG A 75 7.54 -1.50 -14.26
C ARG A 75 8.80 -0.64 -14.18
N ASP A 76 9.26 -0.32 -12.98
CA ASP A 76 10.60 0.26 -12.76
C ASP A 76 11.64 -0.85 -12.73
N ILE A 77 11.70 -1.60 -11.67
CA ILE A 77 12.61 -2.72 -11.42
C ILE A 77 11.91 -3.76 -10.55
N GLU A 78 12.22 -5.04 -10.71
CA GLU A 78 11.66 -6.14 -9.93
C GLU A 78 10.12 -6.08 -9.84
N ASP A 79 9.58 -5.84 -8.66
CA ASP A 79 8.15 -5.76 -8.35
C ASP A 79 7.65 -4.33 -8.12
N ILE A 80 8.48 -3.32 -8.44
CA ILE A 80 8.24 -1.90 -8.16
C ILE A 80 7.65 -1.18 -9.37
N LEU A 81 6.61 -0.38 -9.11
CA LEU A 81 5.97 0.48 -10.11
C LEU A 81 6.88 1.65 -10.51
N LEU A 82 6.80 2.04 -11.78
CA LEU A 82 7.50 3.21 -12.32
C LEU A 82 6.81 4.50 -11.87
N VAL A 83 7.45 5.22 -10.97
CA VAL A 83 6.97 6.51 -10.48
C VAL A 83 7.07 7.58 -11.56
N GLY A 84 6.04 8.41 -11.68
CA GLY A 84 5.97 9.48 -12.68
C GLY A 84 5.33 9.06 -14.01
N GLU A 85 5.09 7.78 -14.24
CA GLU A 85 4.39 7.27 -15.41
C GLU A 85 2.87 7.38 -15.22
N GLU A 86 2.18 8.09 -16.09
CA GLU A 86 0.72 8.33 -15.96
C GLU A 86 -0.11 7.03 -15.98
N ARG A 87 0.36 5.99 -16.69
CA ARG A 87 -0.31 4.68 -16.68
C ARG A 87 -0.25 4.02 -15.28
N THR A 88 0.80 4.28 -14.49
CA THR A 88 0.89 3.86 -13.07
C THR A 88 -0.26 4.46 -12.27
N TYR A 89 -0.49 5.76 -12.42
CA TYR A 89 -1.54 6.45 -11.65
C TYR A 89 -2.94 6.12 -12.15
N ARG A 90 -3.12 5.79 -13.43
CA ARG A 90 -4.41 5.23 -13.91
C ARG A 90 -4.72 3.88 -13.28
N LEU A 91 -3.72 2.99 -13.15
CA LEU A 91 -3.89 1.72 -12.42
C LEU A 91 -4.32 1.99 -10.98
N ILE A 92 -3.62 2.86 -10.28
CA ILE A 92 -3.91 3.20 -8.88
C ILE A 92 -5.32 3.84 -8.76
N ASP A 93 -5.71 4.72 -9.66
CA ASP A 93 -7.06 5.31 -9.69
C ASP A 93 -8.14 4.24 -9.89
N ASN A 94 -7.93 3.28 -10.81
CA ASN A 94 -8.82 2.12 -11.00
C ASN A 94 -8.91 1.24 -9.74
N MET A 95 -7.77 1.03 -9.04
CA MET A 95 -7.75 0.30 -7.78
C MET A 95 -8.63 1.00 -6.74
N PHE A 96 -8.44 2.30 -6.49
CA PHE A 96 -9.23 3.06 -5.52
C PHE A 96 -10.71 3.11 -5.89
N ARG A 97 -11.05 3.24 -7.17
CA ARG A 97 -12.45 3.15 -7.63
C ARG A 97 -13.06 1.80 -7.24
N SER A 98 -12.38 0.69 -7.54
CA SER A 98 -12.85 -0.64 -7.19
C SER A 98 -13.01 -0.84 -5.68
N LEU A 99 -12.10 -0.28 -4.87
CA LEU A 99 -12.24 -0.31 -3.40
C LEU A 99 -13.46 0.49 -2.93
N ALA A 100 -13.65 1.69 -3.46
CA ALA A 100 -14.77 2.56 -3.08
C ALA A 100 -16.14 1.94 -3.37
N GLU A 101 -16.23 1.12 -4.42
CA GLU A 101 -17.43 0.41 -4.83
C GLU A 101 -17.72 -0.84 -4.00
N ASN A 102 -16.68 -1.46 -3.42
CA ASN A 102 -16.79 -2.79 -2.81
C ASN A 102 -16.62 -2.81 -1.29
N PHE A 103 -16.11 -1.76 -0.68
CA PHE A 103 -15.93 -1.66 0.78
C PHE A 103 -16.71 -0.49 1.35
N THR A 104 -17.25 -0.67 2.55
CA THR A 104 -17.88 0.42 3.33
C THR A 104 -16.85 1.24 4.08
N SER A 105 -15.72 0.63 4.49
CA SER A 105 -14.60 1.36 5.11
C SER A 105 -14.09 2.46 4.19
N ARG A 106 -13.74 3.61 4.79
CA ARG A 106 -13.00 4.69 4.13
C ARG A 106 -11.58 4.83 4.68
N LEU A 107 -11.13 3.84 5.44
CA LEU A 107 -9.73 3.64 5.79
C LEU A 107 -9.13 2.61 4.83
N VAL A 108 -7.90 2.83 4.36
CA VAL A 108 -7.19 1.91 3.48
C VAL A 108 -5.70 1.91 3.82
N ASN A 109 -5.09 0.73 3.88
CA ASN A 109 -3.64 0.62 3.88
C ASN A 109 -3.16 0.54 2.41
N ILE A 110 -2.31 1.48 2.03
CA ILE A 110 -1.80 1.62 0.65
C ILE A 110 -0.49 0.87 0.39
N GLY A 111 0.01 0.13 1.38
CA GLY A 111 1.24 -0.66 1.27
C GLY A 111 2.50 0.21 1.30
N MET A 112 3.24 0.20 0.19
CA MET A 112 4.49 0.93 -0.06
C MET A 112 5.70 0.44 0.75
N ASP A 113 5.63 -0.75 1.32
CA ASP A 113 6.72 -1.40 2.02
C ASP A 113 7.74 -2.01 1.06
N GLU A 114 8.95 -2.20 1.57
CA GLU A 114 10.06 -2.93 0.96
C GLU A 114 10.48 -2.49 -0.47
N ALA A 115 10.14 -1.29 -0.89
CA ALA A 115 10.56 -0.73 -2.19
C ALA A 115 12.05 -0.36 -2.21
N PHE A 116 12.93 -1.31 -1.86
CA PHE A 116 14.35 -1.05 -1.60
C PHE A 116 15.13 -0.60 -2.83
N TRP A 117 14.70 -1.00 -4.03
CA TRP A 117 15.33 -0.66 -5.31
C TRP A 117 14.62 0.49 -6.04
N LEU A 118 13.73 1.21 -5.36
CA LEU A 118 12.99 2.33 -5.93
C LEU A 118 13.91 3.32 -6.63
N GLY A 119 13.63 3.57 -7.91
CA GLY A 119 14.37 4.49 -8.74
C GLY A 119 15.73 3.95 -9.24
N ARG A 120 15.97 2.64 -9.17
CA ARG A 120 17.23 2.01 -9.61
C ARG A 120 17.12 1.26 -10.93
N GLY A 121 15.94 1.24 -11.54
CA GLY A 121 15.66 0.57 -12.81
C GLY A 121 15.40 1.54 -13.95
N LYS A 122 14.24 1.39 -14.56
CA LYS A 122 13.77 2.20 -15.69
C LYS A 122 13.65 3.68 -15.33
N TYR A 123 13.25 3.98 -14.08
CA TYR A 123 13.22 5.34 -13.58
C TYR A 123 14.56 6.05 -13.74
N GLN A 124 15.64 5.40 -13.29
CA GLN A 124 17.00 5.97 -13.38
C GLN A 124 17.44 6.18 -14.83
N THR A 125 17.06 5.26 -15.71
CA THR A 125 17.39 5.37 -17.15
C THR A 125 16.73 6.60 -17.77
N ILE A 126 15.50 6.93 -17.36
CA ILE A 126 14.73 8.04 -17.94
C ILE A 126 15.08 9.38 -17.26
N ASN A 127 15.20 9.40 -15.94
CA ASN A 127 15.25 10.64 -15.14
C ASN A 127 16.63 10.92 -14.53
N GLY A 128 17.57 9.98 -14.64
CA GLY A 128 18.86 10.06 -13.95
C GLY A 128 18.79 9.56 -12.51
N ALA A 129 19.92 9.65 -11.80
CA ALA A 129 20.03 9.21 -10.42
C ALA A 129 19.36 10.21 -9.46
N GLU A 130 18.45 9.70 -8.62
CA GLU A 130 17.76 10.48 -7.59
C GLU A 130 17.70 9.69 -6.28
N LYS A 131 17.48 10.37 -5.15
CA LYS A 131 17.27 9.73 -3.85
C LYS A 131 15.89 9.05 -3.82
N SER A 132 15.85 7.78 -3.42
CA SER A 132 14.60 7.01 -3.31
C SER A 132 13.56 7.69 -2.41
N GLU A 133 13.99 8.39 -1.36
CA GLU A 133 13.11 9.19 -0.49
C GLU A 133 12.34 10.28 -1.26
N SER A 134 13.02 10.99 -2.16
CA SER A 134 12.38 12.06 -2.97
C SER A 134 11.38 11.47 -3.97
N ILE A 135 11.74 10.35 -4.58
CA ILE A 135 10.86 9.62 -5.51
C ILE A 135 9.62 9.12 -4.78
N MET A 136 9.81 8.49 -3.61
CA MET A 136 8.73 7.97 -2.78
C MET A 136 7.78 9.09 -2.32
N LYS A 137 8.32 10.24 -1.91
CA LYS A 137 7.48 11.38 -1.46
C LYS A 137 6.56 11.86 -2.57
N ARG A 138 7.08 12.07 -3.79
CA ARG A 138 6.25 12.47 -4.95
C ARG A 138 5.19 11.42 -5.29
N HIS A 139 5.57 10.15 -5.22
CA HIS A 139 4.62 9.07 -5.47
C HIS A 139 3.50 9.05 -4.43
N LEU A 140 3.86 9.10 -3.15
CA LEU A 140 2.91 9.14 -2.05
C LEU A 140 1.94 10.32 -2.16
N GLU A 141 2.43 11.54 -2.43
CA GLU A 141 1.60 12.73 -2.62
C GLU A 141 0.54 12.47 -3.71
N ARG A 142 0.94 11.90 -4.84
CA ARG A 142 0.02 11.59 -5.93
C ARG A 142 -1.00 10.49 -5.57
N VAL A 143 -0.57 9.46 -4.84
CA VAL A 143 -1.47 8.40 -4.36
C VAL A 143 -2.49 8.95 -3.37
N LEU A 144 -2.07 9.82 -2.45
CA LEU A 144 -2.98 10.48 -1.49
C LEU A 144 -4.00 11.38 -2.19
N GLU A 145 -3.61 12.12 -3.25
CA GLU A 145 -4.54 12.88 -4.08
C GLU A 145 -5.60 11.97 -4.72
N ILE A 146 -5.19 10.82 -5.26
CA ILE A 146 -6.12 9.84 -5.85
C ILE A 146 -7.04 9.28 -4.78
N ALA A 147 -6.51 8.85 -3.63
CA ALA A 147 -7.31 8.33 -2.52
C ALA A 147 -8.39 9.33 -2.05
N ALA A 148 -8.02 10.61 -1.97
CA ALA A 148 -8.92 11.68 -1.55
C ALA A 148 -10.14 11.86 -2.48
N LYS A 149 -10.01 11.61 -3.80
CA LYS A 149 -11.13 11.61 -4.75
C LYS A 149 -12.26 10.66 -4.36
N TYR A 150 -11.89 9.54 -3.71
CA TYR A 150 -12.80 8.48 -3.29
C TYR A 150 -13.14 8.55 -1.79
N GLY A 151 -12.68 9.59 -1.10
CA GLY A 151 -12.96 9.85 0.32
C GLY A 151 -12.18 8.94 1.28
N PHE A 152 -11.06 8.34 0.83
CA PHE A 152 -10.23 7.49 1.69
C PHE A 152 -9.27 8.29 2.57
N THR A 153 -9.13 7.83 3.81
CA THR A 153 -8.00 8.12 4.69
C THR A 153 -6.98 7.00 4.56
N CYS A 154 -5.70 7.35 4.38
CA CYS A 154 -4.66 6.38 4.10
C CYS A 154 -3.83 6.02 5.33
N GLU A 155 -3.53 4.73 5.44
CA GLU A 155 -2.45 4.17 6.24
C GLU A 155 -1.40 3.57 5.30
N MET A 156 -0.15 3.44 5.75
CA MET A 156 0.90 2.75 5.01
C MET A 156 1.90 2.11 5.95
N TRP A 157 2.68 1.17 5.45
CA TRP A 157 3.76 0.58 6.22
C TRP A 157 4.90 1.58 6.42
N GLY A 158 5.51 1.59 7.61
CA GLY A 158 6.45 2.63 8.04
C GLY A 158 7.90 2.39 7.67
N ASP A 159 8.26 1.17 7.23
CA ASP A 159 9.63 0.71 7.04
C ASP A 159 10.46 1.59 6.09
N MET A 160 9.88 2.06 4.99
CA MET A 160 10.58 2.94 4.05
C MET A 160 10.91 4.30 4.65
N PHE A 161 10.07 4.85 5.54
CA PHE A 161 10.39 6.09 6.25
C PHE A 161 11.42 5.86 7.36
N MET A 162 11.36 4.72 8.04
CA MET A 162 12.37 4.33 9.02
C MET A 162 13.72 4.17 8.36
N ARG A 163 13.79 3.46 7.23
CA ARG A 163 15.00 3.34 6.44
C ARG A 163 15.55 4.68 5.95
N ALA A 164 14.68 5.59 5.52
CA ALA A 164 15.09 6.93 5.10
C ALA A 164 15.62 7.79 6.26
N ALA A 165 15.16 7.53 7.48
CA ALA A 165 15.60 8.24 8.69
C ALA A 165 16.89 7.64 9.29
N TYR A 166 17.03 6.30 9.28
CA TYR A 166 18.07 5.58 10.05
C TYR A 166 19.01 4.74 9.20
N GLY A 167 18.73 4.58 7.90
CA GLY A 167 19.51 3.70 7.02
C GLY A 167 19.11 2.22 7.10
N GLU A 168 18.40 1.80 8.17
CA GLU A 168 17.96 0.42 8.39
C GLU A 168 16.50 0.34 8.79
N VAL A 169 15.86 -0.84 8.59
CA VAL A 169 14.43 -1.02 8.82
C VAL A 169 14.14 -1.42 10.27
N TYR A 170 15.09 -2.07 10.94
CA TYR A 170 14.85 -2.81 12.19
C TYR A 170 15.71 -2.38 13.40
N GLU A 171 16.66 -1.50 13.24
CA GLU A 171 17.40 -0.96 14.40
C GLU A 171 16.61 0.20 15.02
N HIS A 172 15.83 -0.12 16.03
CA HIS A 172 14.94 0.84 16.66
C HIS A 172 15.44 1.25 18.02
N THR A 173 15.92 2.44 18.10
CA THR A 173 15.78 3.20 19.34
C THR A 173 14.62 4.17 19.12
N TYR A 174 13.58 4.09 19.95
CA TYR A 174 12.41 4.98 19.93
C TYR A 174 12.74 6.47 20.09
N ASP A 175 14.00 6.79 20.38
CA ASP A 175 14.53 8.15 20.54
C ASP A 175 14.45 9.01 19.26
N HIS A 176 14.04 8.42 18.13
CA HIS A 176 14.08 9.06 16.82
C HIS A 176 12.72 9.20 16.11
N ALA A 177 11.61 8.92 16.78
CA ALA A 177 10.27 9.09 16.20
C ALA A 177 10.05 10.49 15.58
N GLU A 178 10.68 11.52 16.13
CA GLU A 178 10.61 12.89 15.62
C GLU A 178 11.27 13.05 14.24
N GLU A 179 12.32 12.29 13.93
CA GLU A 179 12.97 12.36 12.61
C GLU A 179 12.08 11.69 11.54
N VAL A 180 11.40 10.60 11.89
CA VAL A 180 10.41 9.95 11.01
C VAL A 180 9.22 10.88 10.81
N LYS A 181 8.67 11.47 11.88
CA LYS A 181 7.54 12.41 11.80
C LYS A 181 7.79 13.59 10.86
N LYS A 182 9.01 14.12 10.82
CA LYS A 182 9.38 15.23 9.93
C LYS A 182 9.33 14.84 8.44
N LYS A 183 9.46 13.56 8.12
CA LYS A 183 9.48 13.05 6.75
C LYS A 183 8.10 12.61 6.25
N VAL A 184 7.19 12.28 7.17
CA VAL A 184 5.87 11.74 6.88
C VAL A 184 4.87 12.87 6.61
N PRO A 185 4.10 12.83 5.51
CA PRO A 185 2.99 13.76 5.30
C PRO A 185 1.94 13.63 6.40
N GLY A 186 1.37 14.77 6.85
CA GLY A 186 0.40 14.79 7.95
C GLY A 186 -0.97 14.15 7.66
N ASN A 187 -1.20 13.73 6.42
CA ASN A 187 -2.46 13.13 5.95
C ASN A 187 -2.35 11.62 5.67
N VAL A 188 -1.31 10.97 6.19
CA VAL A 188 -1.14 9.51 6.17
C VAL A 188 -0.71 9.02 7.55
N ARG A 189 -1.19 7.84 7.95
CA ARG A 189 -0.79 7.17 9.19
C ARG A 189 0.24 6.10 8.88
N LEU A 190 1.32 6.02 9.68
CA LEU A 190 2.26 4.92 9.58
C LEU A 190 1.82 3.77 10.47
N ILE A 191 1.94 2.55 9.93
CA ILE A 191 1.79 1.30 10.66
C ILE A 191 3.17 0.66 10.72
N CYS A 192 3.66 0.42 11.95
CA CYS A 192 4.90 -0.31 12.17
C CYS A 192 4.63 -1.81 12.16
N TRP A 193 5.55 -2.57 11.61
CA TRP A 193 5.57 -4.02 11.68
C TRP A 193 6.95 -4.49 12.09
N ASP A 194 7.00 -5.56 12.88
CA ASP A 194 8.24 -6.18 13.33
C ASP A 194 7.98 -7.65 13.63
N TYR A 195 8.76 -8.54 13.00
CA TYR A 195 8.69 -9.99 13.20
C TYR A 195 9.89 -10.53 13.98
N TYR A 196 10.83 -9.68 14.35
CA TYR A 196 12.15 -10.09 14.87
C TYR A 196 12.33 -9.76 16.34
N HIS A 197 11.60 -8.81 16.90
CA HIS A 197 11.73 -8.37 18.27
C HIS A 197 10.46 -8.70 19.07
N THR A 198 10.67 -9.26 20.25
CA THR A 198 9.59 -9.47 21.22
C THR A 198 9.48 -8.24 22.11
N CYS A 199 8.29 -7.70 22.33
CA CYS A 199 7.95 -6.71 23.33
C CYS A 199 7.75 -5.24 22.90
N LEU A 200 8.35 -4.72 21.87
CA LEU A 200 8.34 -3.28 21.63
C LEU A 200 7.07 -2.75 20.96
N LEU A 201 6.35 -3.60 20.22
CA LEU A 201 5.09 -3.21 19.56
C LEU A 201 3.89 -3.02 20.52
N TYR A 202 4.00 -3.52 21.74
CA TYR A 202 2.92 -3.43 22.73
C TYR A 202 2.93 -2.12 23.54
N THR A 203 3.96 -1.31 23.39
CA THR A 203 4.16 -0.08 24.18
C THR A 203 4.14 1.20 23.34
N SER A 204 3.92 1.09 22.03
CA SER A 204 3.70 2.26 21.19
C SER A 204 2.31 2.84 21.44
N PRO A 205 2.19 4.12 21.75
CA PRO A 205 0.91 4.80 21.89
C PRO A 205 0.15 4.91 20.59
#